data_2f2c23776e1e15de6342999bd73db4ae
#
_entry.id   2f2c23776e1e15de6342999bd73db4ae
#
_cell.length_a   1.000
_cell.length_b   1.000
_cell.length_c   1.000
_cell.angle_alpha   90.00
_cell.angle_beta   90.00
_cell.angle_gamma   90.00
#
_symmetry.space_group_name_H-M   'P 1'
#
loop_
_entity.id
_entity.type
_entity.pdbx_description
1 polymer ?
#
loop_
_entity_poly.entity_id
_entity_poly.type
_entity_poly.pdbx_seq_one_letter_code
_entity_poly.pdbx_strand_id
1 'polypeptide(L)'
;MILDKKIFYISILCLAVFIAADDQTVIVTLLPSMVLDLRISIGELNKISWTITSYLLGFTIIMPIAGKICDKFGYRSTLIFSLIIFSLGSLLIGITNSIPENSYFPSKLMWMIIFRFLQAMGGGAIIPICIVGVSLILEKKYWIYGFGLIGASAELGGVIGPLWGSLIIEYFNWETAFLINIPISILIIFLMYF
;
A
#
# COMPACT_ATOMS: atom_id res chain seq x y z
N MET A 1 24.31 5.08 -20.34
CA MET A 1 24.54 5.47 -18.93
C MET A 1 23.47 6.42 -18.37
N ILE A 2 23.18 7.61 -18.97
CA ILE A 2 22.13 8.53 -18.43
C ILE A 2 20.73 7.97 -18.66
N LEU A 3 20.43 7.38 -19.80
CA LEU A 3 19.14 6.77 -20.13
C LEU A 3 18.85 5.57 -19.22
N ASP A 4 19.83 4.74 -18.98
CA ASP A 4 19.72 3.55 -18.12
C ASP A 4 19.35 3.94 -16.68
N LYS A 5 19.93 5.03 -16.16
CA LYS A 5 19.56 5.55 -14.84
C LYS A 5 18.12 6.05 -14.78
N LYS A 6 17.64 6.73 -15.83
CA LYS A 6 16.24 7.20 -15.88
C LYS A 6 15.27 6.02 -15.89
N ILE A 7 15.54 5.00 -16.70
CA ILE A 7 14.73 3.78 -16.76
C ILE A 7 14.71 3.09 -15.39
N PHE A 8 15.87 2.95 -14.75
CA PHE A 8 15.98 2.35 -13.42
C PHE A 8 15.11 3.07 -12.38
N TYR A 9 15.16 4.40 -12.30
CA TYR A 9 14.30 5.13 -11.36
C TYR A 9 12.82 5.02 -11.69
N ILE A 10 12.43 5.03 -12.97
CA ILE A 10 11.04 4.83 -13.37
C ILE A 10 10.56 3.42 -12.97
N SER A 11 11.38 2.39 -13.14
CA SER A 11 11.04 1.02 -12.70
C SER A 11 10.82 0.94 -11.18
N ILE A 12 11.59 1.67 -10.38
CA ILE A 12 11.39 1.76 -8.93
C ILE A 12 10.06 2.43 -8.60
N LEU A 13 9.72 3.54 -9.29
CA LEU A 13 8.44 4.21 -9.09
C LEU A 13 7.25 3.31 -9.48
N CYS A 14 7.39 2.58 -10.59
CA CYS A 14 6.39 1.59 -11.02
C CYS A 14 6.19 0.48 -9.98
N LEU A 15 7.27 -0.04 -9.41
CA LEU A 15 7.20 -1.07 -8.36
C LEU A 15 6.52 -0.53 -7.10
N ALA A 16 6.81 0.72 -6.69
CA ALA A 16 6.15 1.35 -5.56
C ALA A 16 4.64 1.50 -5.76
N VAL A 17 4.21 1.91 -6.95
CA VAL A 17 2.79 2.03 -7.30
C VAL A 17 2.14 0.66 -7.37
N PHE A 18 2.81 -0.33 -7.94
CA PHE A 18 2.32 -1.70 -8.04
C PHE A 18 1.97 -2.27 -6.67
N ILE A 19 2.87 -2.21 -5.68
CA ILE A 19 2.61 -2.77 -4.33
C ILE A 19 1.49 -2.02 -3.60
N ALA A 20 1.36 -0.70 -3.79
CA ALA A 20 0.27 0.07 -3.19
C ALA A 20 -1.10 -0.30 -3.79
N ALA A 21 -1.16 -0.57 -5.09
CA ALA A 21 -2.36 -0.98 -5.78
C ALA A 21 -2.73 -2.45 -5.50
N ASP A 22 -1.73 -3.34 -5.42
CA ASP A 22 -1.89 -4.74 -5.01
C ASP A 22 -2.51 -4.83 -3.60
N ASP A 23 -1.94 -4.11 -2.64
CA ASP A 23 -2.44 -4.07 -1.25
C ASP A 23 -3.88 -3.55 -1.13
N GLN A 24 -4.30 -2.64 -2.02
CA GLN A 24 -5.66 -2.12 -2.06
C GLN A 24 -6.69 -3.21 -2.40
N THR A 25 -6.35 -4.14 -3.27
CA THR A 25 -7.28 -5.13 -3.84
C THR A 25 -7.14 -6.52 -3.23
N VAL A 26 -5.96 -6.89 -2.73
CA VAL A 26 -5.71 -8.20 -2.09
C VAL A 26 -6.68 -8.49 -0.96
N ILE A 27 -7.09 -7.47 -0.20
CA ILE A 27 -7.99 -7.59 0.96
C ILE A 27 -9.29 -8.32 0.63
N VAL A 28 -9.83 -8.18 -0.59
CA VAL A 28 -11.11 -8.76 -0.99
C VAL A 28 -11.09 -10.29 -0.88
N THR A 29 -9.99 -10.91 -1.29
CA THR A 29 -9.81 -12.36 -1.20
C THR A 29 -9.44 -12.84 0.20
N LEU A 30 -8.87 -11.97 1.03
CA LEU A 30 -8.49 -12.28 2.41
C LEU A 30 -9.67 -12.22 3.38
N LEU A 31 -10.75 -11.47 3.07
CA LEU A 31 -11.86 -11.23 3.98
C LEU A 31 -12.46 -12.50 4.61
N PRO A 32 -12.74 -13.60 3.87
CA PRO A 32 -13.31 -14.80 4.48
C PRO A 32 -12.42 -15.41 5.57
N SER A 33 -11.10 -15.49 5.33
CA SER A 33 -10.14 -16.00 6.29
C SER A 33 -10.02 -15.08 7.51
N MET A 34 -10.04 -13.76 7.28
CA MET A 34 -10.01 -12.78 8.37
C MET A 34 -11.25 -12.85 9.28
N VAL A 35 -12.45 -13.08 8.71
CA VAL A 35 -13.69 -13.26 9.50
C VAL A 35 -13.55 -14.43 10.48
N LEU A 36 -12.99 -15.54 9.99
CA LEU A 36 -12.81 -16.75 10.80
C LEU A 36 -11.75 -16.54 11.91
N ASP A 37 -10.59 -16.01 11.56
CA ASP A 37 -9.46 -15.86 12.47
C ASP A 37 -9.69 -14.78 13.53
N LEU A 38 -10.31 -13.67 13.16
CA LEU A 38 -10.66 -12.59 14.06
C LEU A 38 -11.94 -12.88 14.87
N ARG A 39 -12.55 -14.06 14.66
CA ARG A 39 -13.78 -14.53 15.34
C ARG A 39 -14.92 -13.50 15.28
N ILE A 40 -15.10 -12.88 14.12
CA ILE A 40 -16.12 -11.85 13.93
C ILE A 40 -17.51 -12.51 13.98
N SER A 41 -18.35 -12.04 14.87
CA SER A 41 -19.72 -12.56 15.03
C SER A 41 -20.59 -12.22 13.80
N ILE A 42 -21.62 -13.04 13.54
CA ILE A 42 -22.58 -12.82 12.44
C ILE A 42 -23.21 -11.42 12.51
N GLY A 43 -23.49 -10.91 13.72
CA GLY A 43 -24.03 -9.56 13.94
C GLY A 43 -23.05 -8.43 13.62
N GLU A 44 -21.75 -8.73 13.43
CA GLU A 44 -20.71 -7.75 13.14
C GLU A 44 -20.15 -7.87 11.72
N LEU A 45 -20.67 -8.76 10.88
CA LEU A 45 -20.20 -8.94 9.49
C LEU A 45 -20.30 -7.65 8.67
N ASN A 46 -21.25 -6.78 8.95
CA ASN A 46 -21.34 -5.46 8.31
C ASN A 46 -20.17 -4.54 8.69
N LYS A 47 -19.54 -4.75 9.84
CA LYS A 47 -18.40 -3.93 10.30
C LYS A 47 -17.10 -4.30 9.60
N ILE A 48 -16.96 -5.51 9.05
CA ILE A 48 -15.73 -5.90 8.35
C ILE A 48 -15.50 -5.09 7.09
N SER A 49 -16.56 -4.63 6.41
CA SER A 49 -16.46 -3.74 5.26
C SER A 49 -15.75 -2.42 5.59
N TRP A 50 -15.72 -2.02 6.87
CA TRP A 50 -14.95 -0.86 7.30
C TRP A 50 -13.44 -1.04 7.13
N THR A 51 -12.93 -2.26 7.06
CA THR A 51 -11.50 -2.50 6.75
C THR A 51 -11.15 -2.01 5.34
N ILE A 52 -12.06 -2.16 4.39
CA ILE A 52 -11.92 -1.63 3.03
C ILE A 52 -12.21 -0.13 3.02
N THR A 53 -13.34 0.28 3.64
CA THR A 53 -13.78 1.69 3.63
C THR A 53 -12.77 2.62 4.30
N SER A 54 -12.20 2.22 5.45
CA SER A 54 -11.17 3.01 6.15
C SER A 54 -9.92 3.18 5.31
N TYR A 55 -9.51 2.14 4.58
CA TYR A 55 -8.39 2.22 3.64
C TYR A 55 -8.68 3.22 2.52
N LEU A 56 -9.82 3.08 1.83
CA LEU A 56 -10.22 4.00 0.76
C LEU A 56 -10.32 5.44 1.25
N LEU A 57 -10.81 5.65 2.48
CA LEU A 57 -10.90 6.96 3.09
C LEU A 57 -9.50 7.57 3.32
N GLY A 58 -8.60 6.83 3.98
CA GLY A 58 -7.22 7.27 4.21
C GLY A 58 -6.48 7.54 2.90
N PHE A 59 -6.64 6.65 1.91
CA PHE A 59 -6.07 6.76 0.58
C PHE A 59 -6.52 8.05 -0.12
N THR A 60 -7.82 8.33 -0.12
CA THR A 60 -8.39 9.52 -0.78
C THR A 60 -7.97 10.83 -0.09
N ILE A 61 -7.95 10.85 1.24
CA ILE A 61 -7.59 12.03 2.02
C ILE A 61 -6.13 12.42 1.79
N ILE A 62 -5.22 11.45 1.72
CA ILE A 62 -3.79 11.75 1.61
C ILE A 62 -3.36 12.20 0.21
N MET A 63 -4.05 11.79 -0.85
CA MET A 63 -3.65 12.10 -2.23
C MET A 63 -3.39 13.60 -2.49
N PRO A 64 -4.32 14.53 -2.19
CA PRO A 64 -4.07 15.95 -2.42
C PRO A 64 -3.03 16.54 -1.46
N ILE A 65 -2.87 15.97 -0.29
CA ILE A 65 -1.90 16.42 0.72
C ILE A 65 -0.49 15.99 0.30
N ALA A 66 -0.34 14.77 -0.22
CA ALA A 66 0.93 14.21 -0.67
C ALA A 66 1.60 15.07 -1.75
N GLY A 67 0.83 15.64 -2.68
CA GLY A 67 1.33 16.59 -3.67
C GLY A 67 2.00 17.80 -3.03
N LYS A 68 1.33 18.45 -2.08
CA LYS A 68 1.87 19.62 -1.36
C LYS A 68 3.11 19.28 -0.52
N ILE A 69 3.13 18.11 0.10
CA ILE A 69 4.30 17.64 0.85
C ILE A 69 5.47 17.40 -0.12
N CYS A 70 5.18 16.79 -1.26
CA CYS A 70 6.16 16.52 -2.30
C CYS A 70 6.80 17.80 -2.86
N ASP A 71 6.02 18.87 -3.06
CA ASP A 71 6.52 20.18 -3.49
C ASP A 71 7.49 20.80 -2.48
N LYS A 72 7.27 20.56 -1.17
CA LYS A 72 8.09 21.12 -0.10
C LYS A 72 9.36 20.31 0.18
N PHE A 73 9.28 19.00 0.21
CA PHE A 73 10.36 18.11 0.67
C PHE A 73 11.01 17.30 -0.47
N GLY A 74 10.48 17.41 -1.68
CA GLY A 74 10.92 16.65 -2.85
C GLY A 74 10.34 15.24 -2.90
N TYR A 75 10.26 14.67 -4.11
CA TYR A 75 9.59 13.39 -4.34
C TYR A 75 10.28 12.20 -3.66
N ARG A 76 11.63 12.19 -3.60
CA ARG A 76 12.38 11.08 -2.99
C ARG A 76 12.09 10.94 -1.49
N SER A 77 12.27 12.03 -0.74
CA SER A 77 12.05 12.05 0.70
C SER A 77 10.59 11.73 1.04
N THR A 78 9.65 12.28 0.27
CA THR A 78 8.22 12.05 0.48
C THR A 78 7.85 10.61 0.17
N LEU A 79 8.41 10.00 -0.90
CA LEU A 79 8.19 8.59 -1.23
C LEU A 79 8.73 7.66 -0.14
N ILE A 80 9.94 7.91 0.33
CA ILE A 80 10.54 7.11 1.43
C ILE A 80 9.66 7.19 2.68
N PHE A 81 9.21 8.38 3.06
CA PHE A 81 8.35 8.57 4.23
C PHE A 81 7.00 7.84 4.05
N SER A 82 6.42 7.91 2.85
CA SER A 82 5.17 7.20 2.53
C SER A 82 5.33 5.68 2.61
N LEU A 83 6.44 5.14 2.09
CA LEU A 83 6.76 3.71 2.19
C LEU A 83 7.01 3.27 3.63
N ILE A 84 7.60 4.11 4.48
CA ILE A 84 7.76 3.82 5.92
C ILE A 84 6.38 3.74 6.60
N ILE A 85 5.48 4.71 6.38
CA ILE A 85 4.12 4.68 6.93
C ILE A 85 3.36 3.45 6.43
N PHE A 86 3.45 3.15 5.14
CA PHE A 86 2.83 1.98 4.53
C PHE A 86 3.32 0.67 5.15
N SER A 87 4.64 0.54 5.34
CA SER A 87 5.26 -0.63 5.98
C SER A 87 4.88 -0.76 7.45
N LEU A 88 4.85 0.34 8.19
CA LEU A 88 4.42 0.33 9.59
C LEU A 88 2.96 -0.09 9.71
N GLY A 89 2.07 0.44 8.87
CA GLY A 89 0.69 -0.01 8.80
C GLY A 89 0.57 -1.51 8.49
N SER A 90 1.33 -1.99 7.50
CA SER A 90 1.40 -3.41 7.12
C SER A 90 1.88 -4.29 8.28
N LEU A 91 2.90 -3.86 9.02
CA LEU A 91 3.40 -4.57 10.20
C LEU A 91 2.32 -4.66 11.30
N LEU A 92 1.67 -3.53 11.60
CA LEU A 92 0.62 -3.47 12.62
C LEU A 92 -0.56 -4.36 12.27
N ILE A 93 -0.94 -4.43 10.99
CA ILE A 93 -1.97 -5.35 10.50
C ILE A 93 -1.52 -6.79 10.70
N GLY A 94 -0.29 -7.12 10.30
CA GLY A 94 0.26 -8.48 10.43
C GLY A 94 0.34 -8.99 11.86
N ILE A 95 0.44 -8.12 12.86
CA ILE A 95 0.48 -8.51 14.28
C ILE A 95 -0.89 -8.38 14.98
N THR A 96 -1.94 -7.95 14.28
CA THR A 96 -3.27 -7.71 14.89
C THR A 96 -3.80 -8.95 15.61
N ASN A 97 -3.59 -10.13 15.07
CA ASN A 97 -4.06 -11.38 15.66
C ASN A 97 -3.38 -11.71 17.01
N SER A 98 -2.16 -11.22 17.22
CA SER A 98 -1.38 -11.40 18.46
C SER A 98 -1.80 -10.41 19.56
N ILE A 99 -2.65 -9.42 19.29
CA ILE A 99 -3.11 -8.46 20.29
C ILE A 99 -4.09 -9.16 21.25
N PRO A 100 -3.83 -9.14 22.57
CA PRO A 100 -4.72 -9.76 23.54
C PRO A 100 -6.08 -9.04 23.58
N GLU A 101 -7.17 -9.81 23.54
CA GLU A 101 -8.52 -9.29 23.74
C GLU A 101 -8.78 -9.09 25.23
N ASN A 102 -8.98 -7.84 25.62
CA ASN A 102 -9.33 -7.44 26.98
C ASN A 102 -10.51 -6.48 26.93
N SER A 103 -11.35 -6.46 27.98
CA SER A 103 -12.49 -5.52 28.08
C SER A 103 -12.11 -4.04 28.04
N TYR A 104 -10.83 -3.72 28.23
CA TYR A 104 -10.29 -2.36 28.20
C TYR A 104 -9.70 -1.96 26.82
N PHE A 105 -9.53 -2.90 25.89
CA PHE A 105 -8.96 -2.64 24.56
C PHE A 105 -10.04 -2.74 23.48
N PRO A 106 -9.91 -1.98 22.39
CA PRO A 106 -10.73 -2.17 21.20
C PRO A 106 -10.66 -3.61 20.68
N SER A 107 -11.74 -4.07 20.05
CA SER A 107 -11.75 -5.37 19.39
C SER A 107 -10.64 -5.47 18.32
N LYS A 108 -10.17 -6.68 18.01
CA LYS A 108 -9.19 -6.91 16.93
C LYS A 108 -9.62 -6.28 15.61
N LEU A 109 -10.93 -6.34 15.31
CA LEU A 109 -11.49 -5.70 14.13
C LEU A 109 -11.29 -4.17 14.13
N MET A 110 -11.46 -3.52 15.30
CA MET A 110 -11.25 -2.07 15.41
C MET A 110 -9.79 -1.70 15.21
N TRP A 111 -8.85 -2.47 15.77
CA TRP A 111 -7.43 -2.31 15.50
C TRP A 111 -7.11 -2.46 14.02
N MET A 112 -7.66 -3.49 13.37
CA MET A 112 -7.52 -3.71 11.94
C MET A 112 -7.98 -2.51 11.12
N ILE A 113 -9.14 -1.93 11.43
CA ILE A 113 -9.69 -0.74 10.75
C ILE A 113 -8.73 0.45 10.91
N ILE A 114 -8.23 0.70 12.12
CA ILE A 114 -7.30 1.80 12.41
C ILE A 114 -5.98 1.61 11.65
N PHE A 115 -5.43 0.39 11.67
CA PHE A 115 -4.16 0.09 11.01
C PHE A 115 -4.27 0.16 9.48
N ARG A 116 -5.42 -0.26 8.92
CA ARG A 116 -5.72 -0.10 7.49
C ARG A 116 -5.81 1.37 7.10
N PHE A 117 -6.41 2.21 7.91
CA PHE A 117 -6.43 3.65 7.68
C PHE A 117 -5.01 4.25 7.69
N LEU A 118 -4.18 3.89 8.67
CA LEU A 118 -2.79 4.33 8.75
C LEU A 118 -1.98 3.86 7.54
N GLN A 119 -2.10 2.58 7.17
CA GLN A 119 -1.44 1.99 6.00
C GLN A 119 -1.81 2.73 4.72
N ALA A 120 -3.10 3.03 4.54
CA ALA A 120 -3.62 3.75 3.39
C ALA A 120 -3.07 5.17 3.26
N MET A 121 -2.77 5.84 4.36
CA MET A 121 -2.11 7.15 4.31
C MET A 121 -0.70 7.06 3.70
N GLY A 122 0.01 5.97 3.92
CA GLY A 122 1.26 5.71 3.20
C GLY A 122 1.03 5.33 1.74
N GLY A 123 0.21 4.31 1.48
CA GLY A 123 -0.06 3.77 0.14
C GLY A 123 -0.67 4.78 -0.82
N GLY A 124 -1.67 5.55 -0.37
CA GLY A 124 -2.36 6.55 -1.18
C GLY A 124 -1.49 7.75 -1.58
N ALA A 125 -0.45 8.04 -0.81
CA ALA A 125 0.51 9.08 -1.15
C ALA A 125 1.46 8.66 -2.29
N ILE A 126 1.72 7.36 -2.48
CA ILE A 126 2.72 6.85 -3.43
C ILE A 126 2.40 7.26 -4.86
N ILE A 127 1.14 7.12 -5.31
CA ILE A 127 0.76 7.39 -6.71
C ILE A 127 1.04 8.85 -7.10
N PRO A 128 0.51 9.89 -6.42
CA PRO A 128 0.77 11.27 -6.79
C PRO A 128 2.25 11.64 -6.69
N ILE A 129 2.98 11.10 -5.72
CA ILE A 129 4.43 11.32 -5.60
C ILE A 129 5.18 10.73 -6.79
N CYS A 130 4.81 9.52 -7.25
CA CYS A 130 5.43 8.89 -8.41
C CYS A 130 5.13 9.65 -9.70
N ILE A 131 3.94 10.24 -9.87
CA ILE A 131 3.61 11.12 -10.99
C ILE A 131 4.53 12.35 -11.01
N VAL A 132 4.75 12.99 -9.85
CA VAL A 132 5.72 14.10 -9.73
C VAL A 132 7.13 13.60 -10.05
N GLY A 133 7.55 12.44 -9.52
CA GLY A 133 8.84 11.83 -9.81
C GLY A 133 9.08 11.62 -11.29
N VAL A 134 8.10 11.10 -12.03
CA VAL A 134 8.17 10.93 -13.51
C VAL A 134 8.41 12.28 -14.19
N SER A 135 7.69 13.33 -13.79
CA SER A 135 7.82 14.65 -14.42
C SER A 135 9.18 15.30 -14.18
N LEU A 136 9.86 14.94 -13.09
CA LEU A 136 11.21 15.46 -12.76
C LEU A 136 12.34 14.61 -13.38
N ILE A 137 12.12 13.31 -13.59
CA ILE A 137 13.12 12.39 -14.15
C ILE A 137 13.13 12.46 -15.68
N LEU A 138 11.95 12.53 -16.31
CA LEU A 138 11.81 12.48 -17.75
C LEU A 138 11.69 13.88 -18.38
N GLU A 139 12.20 13.99 -19.59
CA GLU A 139 11.95 15.15 -20.45
C GLU A 139 10.46 15.21 -20.84
N LYS A 140 9.90 16.40 -20.99
CA LYS A 140 8.48 16.64 -21.25
C LYS A 140 7.90 15.81 -22.42
N LYS A 141 8.70 15.55 -23.46
CA LYS A 141 8.28 14.71 -24.60
C LYS A 141 8.02 13.23 -24.24
N TYR A 142 8.57 12.75 -23.11
CA TYR A 142 8.41 11.36 -22.64
C TYR A 142 7.42 11.21 -21.48
N TRP A 143 6.81 12.29 -20.99
CA TRP A 143 5.89 12.24 -19.85
C TRP A 143 4.70 11.32 -20.07
N ILE A 144 4.14 11.32 -21.29
CA ILE A 144 2.99 10.47 -21.64
C ILE A 144 3.32 8.97 -21.42
N TYR A 145 4.54 8.55 -21.79
CA TYR A 145 4.98 7.19 -21.59
C TYR A 145 5.22 6.88 -20.09
N GLY A 146 5.84 7.80 -19.37
CA GLY A 146 6.08 7.65 -17.94
C GLY A 146 4.79 7.57 -17.13
N PHE A 147 3.82 8.44 -17.41
CA PHE A 147 2.51 8.39 -16.75
C PHE A 147 1.72 7.14 -17.14
N GLY A 148 1.82 6.71 -18.40
CA GLY A 148 1.24 5.45 -18.86
C GLY A 148 1.81 4.24 -18.13
N LEU A 149 3.12 4.19 -17.87
CA LEU A 149 3.76 3.13 -17.10
C LEU A 149 3.29 3.12 -15.63
N ILE A 150 3.17 4.28 -14.99
CA ILE A 150 2.63 4.40 -13.62
C ILE A 150 1.18 3.89 -13.58
N GLY A 151 0.33 4.33 -14.53
CA GLY A 151 -1.05 3.85 -14.62
C GLY A 151 -1.13 2.34 -14.87
N ALA A 152 -0.34 1.81 -15.81
CA ALA A 152 -0.28 0.39 -16.08
C ALA A 152 0.19 -0.42 -14.85
N SER A 153 1.15 0.09 -14.07
CA SER A 153 1.60 -0.55 -12.83
C SER A 153 0.50 -0.57 -11.76
N ALA A 154 -0.30 0.49 -11.65
CA ALA A 154 -1.44 0.54 -10.75
C ALA A 154 -2.51 -0.51 -11.13
N GLU A 155 -2.88 -0.56 -12.41
CA GLU A 155 -3.86 -1.54 -12.90
C GLU A 155 -3.36 -2.98 -12.75
N LEU A 156 -2.07 -3.24 -13.05
CA LEU A 156 -1.48 -4.55 -12.86
C LEU A 156 -1.50 -4.98 -11.38
N GLY A 157 -1.16 -4.10 -10.45
CA GLY A 157 -1.28 -4.37 -9.02
C GLY A 157 -2.72 -4.70 -8.64
N GLY A 158 -3.67 -3.88 -9.12
CA GLY A 158 -5.10 -4.09 -8.87
C GLY A 158 -5.64 -5.44 -9.36
N VAL A 159 -5.14 -5.94 -10.50
CA VAL A 159 -5.53 -7.24 -11.07
C VAL A 159 -4.81 -8.40 -10.38
N ILE A 160 -3.52 -8.24 -10.08
CA ILE A 160 -2.71 -9.30 -9.47
C ILE A 160 -3.05 -9.49 -7.99
N GLY A 161 -3.46 -8.43 -7.27
CA GLY A 161 -3.79 -8.49 -5.85
C GLY A 161 -4.72 -9.64 -5.46
N PRO A 162 -5.92 -9.79 -6.06
CA PRO A 162 -6.80 -10.89 -5.75
C PRO A 162 -6.22 -12.28 -6.09
N LEU A 163 -5.44 -12.41 -7.17
CA LEU A 163 -4.77 -13.65 -7.53
C LEU A 163 -3.69 -14.02 -6.52
N TRP A 164 -2.88 -13.03 -6.14
CA TRP A 164 -1.85 -13.18 -5.12
C TRP A 164 -2.46 -13.51 -3.75
N GLY A 165 -3.52 -12.81 -3.37
CA GLY A 165 -4.25 -13.07 -2.14
C GLY A 165 -4.78 -14.49 -2.03
N SER A 166 -5.32 -15.05 -3.13
CA SER A 166 -5.81 -16.43 -3.15
C SER A 166 -4.67 -17.45 -2.95
N LEU A 167 -3.51 -17.23 -3.57
CA LEU A 167 -2.33 -18.08 -3.38
C LEU A 167 -1.80 -18.00 -1.94
N ILE A 168 -1.80 -16.80 -1.34
CA ILE A 168 -1.36 -16.66 0.05
C ILE A 168 -2.25 -17.45 1.00
N ILE A 169 -3.59 -17.38 0.86
CA ILE A 169 -4.50 -18.10 1.75
C ILE A 169 -4.35 -19.63 1.59
N GLU A 170 -3.99 -20.11 0.41
CA GLU A 170 -3.82 -21.54 0.16
C GLU A 170 -2.61 -22.12 0.92
N TYR A 171 -1.51 -21.35 1.05
CA TYR A 171 -0.23 -21.84 1.60
C TYR A 171 0.18 -21.18 2.91
N PHE A 172 -0.36 -20.02 3.23
CA PHE A 172 0.01 -19.18 4.36
C PHE A 172 -1.23 -18.56 5.03
N ASN A 173 -1.00 -17.87 6.15
CA ASN A 173 -2.02 -17.08 6.81
C ASN A 173 -2.22 -15.74 6.08
N TRP A 174 -3.41 -15.14 6.23
CA TRP A 174 -3.77 -13.86 5.61
C TRP A 174 -2.83 -12.70 6.00
N GLU A 175 -2.24 -12.72 7.21
CA GLU A 175 -1.29 -11.71 7.68
C GLU A 175 -0.05 -11.63 6.79
N THR A 176 0.33 -12.75 6.16
CA THR A 176 1.49 -12.82 5.27
C THR A 176 1.36 -11.87 4.08
N ALA A 177 0.14 -11.65 3.59
CA ALA A 177 -0.12 -10.71 2.50
C ALA A 177 0.33 -9.27 2.85
N PHE A 178 0.15 -8.87 4.09
CA PHE A 178 0.58 -7.56 4.56
C PHE A 178 2.07 -7.53 4.92
N LEU A 179 2.58 -8.58 5.55
CA LEU A 179 3.97 -8.66 5.97
C LEU A 179 4.96 -8.64 4.78
N ILE A 180 4.58 -9.15 3.62
CA ILE A 180 5.37 -9.11 2.38
C ILE A 180 5.59 -7.68 1.88
N ASN A 181 4.70 -6.74 2.16
CA ASN A 181 4.87 -5.33 1.82
C ASN A 181 6.11 -4.72 2.48
N ILE A 182 6.54 -5.23 3.64
CA ILE A 182 7.67 -4.69 4.39
C ILE A 182 9.00 -4.90 3.66
N PRO A 183 9.42 -6.13 3.32
CA PRO A 183 10.67 -6.34 2.58
C PRO A 183 10.68 -5.67 1.21
N ILE A 184 9.53 -5.61 0.52
CA ILE A 184 9.45 -4.93 -0.78
C ILE A 184 9.64 -3.42 -0.61
N SER A 185 9.00 -2.81 0.39
CA SER A 185 9.17 -1.38 0.69
C SER A 185 10.61 -1.05 1.10
N ILE A 186 11.25 -1.89 1.90
CA ILE A 186 12.67 -1.75 2.27
C ILE A 186 13.55 -1.83 1.03
N LEU A 187 13.29 -2.76 0.13
CA LEU A 187 14.01 -2.88 -1.14
C LEU A 187 13.86 -1.61 -1.98
N ILE A 188 12.65 -1.09 -2.12
CA ILE A 188 12.39 0.15 -2.87
C ILE A 188 13.15 1.33 -2.24
N ILE A 189 13.09 1.49 -0.92
CA ILE A 189 13.81 2.53 -0.19
C ILE A 189 15.32 2.41 -0.45
N PHE A 190 15.87 1.21 -0.33
CA PHE A 190 17.29 0.95 -0.60
C PHE A 190 17.67 1.33 -2.03
N LEU A 191 16.88 0.91 -3.03
CA LEU A 191 17.13 1.24 -4.44
C LEU A 191 17.02 2.73 -4.75
N MET A 192 16.26 3.51 -3.97
CA MET A 192 16.17 4.96 -4.13
C MET A 192 17.44 5.73 -3.71
N TYR A 193 18.34 5.09 -2.95
CA TYR A 193 19.62 5.69 -2.54
C TYR A 193 20.73 5.51 -3.59
N PHE A 194 20.59 4.59 -4.54
CA PHE A 194 21.54 4.35 -5.65
C PHE A 194 21.17 5.12 -6.90
#